data_d3e4be76f3b71d58ef5c1def6821c7fa
#
_entry.id   d3e4be76f3b71d58ef5c1def6821c7fa
#
_cell.length_a   1.000
_cell.length_b   1.000
_cell.length_c   1.000
_cell.angle_alpha   90.00
_cell.angle_beta   90.00
_cell.angle_gamma   90.00
#
_symmetry.space_group_name_H-M   'P 1'
#
loop_
_entity.id
_entity.type
_entity.pdbx_description
1 polymer ?
#
loop_
_entity_poly.entity_id
_entity_poly.type
_entity_poly.pdbx_seq_one_letter_code
_entity_poly.pdbx_strand_id
1 'polypeptide(L)'
;MVTSPIRPSTAENAVAAVEGAANQPDHLGHHGQQTPFPPTPSREILDAAGELLRALAAPVRIAIVLQLRESARCVHEIVDALGVPQPLVSQHLKILKAAGVVSAERAGREVLYRLADHHLAHIVVDAVAHAGEEKP
;
A
#
# COMPACT_ATOMS: atom_id res chain seq x y z
N MET A 1 -31.93 -8.01 17.28
CA MET A 1 -31.83 -7.69 16.99
C MET A 1 -31.27 -6.91 16.47
N VAL A 2 -30.80 -6.59 16.18
CA VAL A 2 -30.30 -6.07 15.70
C VAL A 2 -29.71 -5.44 15.34
N THR A 3 -29.32 -5.04 15.00
CA THR A 3 -28.97 -4.51 14.58
C THR A 3 -28.19 -3.92 14.33
N SER A 4 -27.57 -3.71 14.47
CA SER A 4 -26.70 -3.33 14.18
C SER A 4 -26.47 -2.56 13.34
N PRO A 5 -26.69 -2.30 13.02
CA PRO A 5 -26.69 -1.55 12.06
C PRO A 5 -25.90 -0.48 12.13
N ILE A 6 -25.53 -0.21 12.90
CA ILE A 6 -24.85 0.80 12.99
C ILE A 6 -23.86 0.96 12.13
N ARG A 7 -23.23 0.07 11.89
CA ARG A 7 -22.21 0.20 11.16
C ARG A 7 -22.34 0.87 9.97
N PRO A 8 -23.21 0.85 9.45
CA PRO A 8 -23.35 1.43 8.22
C PRO A 8 -23.04 2.83 8.31
N SER A 9 -23.43 3.33 9.27
CA SER A 9 -23.32 4.69 9.25
C SER A 9 -21.95 5.12 9.23
N THR A 10 -21.14 4.42 9.80
CA THR A 10 -19.89 4.98 9.79
C THR A 10 -19.36 5.00 8.44
N ALA A 11 -19.62 4.06 7.77
CA ALA A 11 -19.07 4.05 6.49
C ALA A 11 -19.50 5.19 5.78
N GLU A 12 -20.65 5.50 5.86
CA GLU A 12 -21.01 6.51 5.08
C GLU A 12 -20.45 7.72 5.41
N ASN A 13 -20.10 7.93 6.52
CA ASN A 13 -19.54 9.15 6.73
C ASN A 13 -18.30 9.32 6.00
N ALA A 14 -17.59 8.35 5.82
CA ALA A 14 -16.36 8.55 5.20
C ALA A 14 -16.52 9.04 3.85
N VAL A 15 -17.36 8.56 3.17
CA VAL A 15 -17.46 9.00 1.90
C VAL A 15 -18.35 10.08 1.77
N ALA A 16 -19.05 10.32 2.68
CA ALA A 16 -19.96 11.35 2.54
C ALA A 16 -19.44 12.47 1.86
N ALA A 17 -18.37 12.76 2.13
CA ALA A 17 -17.92 13.95 1.60
C ALA A 17 -18.07 13.92 0.19
N VAL A 18 -17.91 12.93 -0.35
CA VAL A 18 -17.93 12.97 -1.66
C VAL A 18 -19.19 12.82 -2.18
N GLU A 19 -19.89 12.20 -1.67
CA GLU A 19 -21.00 12.00 -2.26
C GLU A 19 -21.94 12.93 -2.35
N GLY A 20 -21.69 13.82 -1.92
CA GLY A 20 -22.62 14.73 -2.03
C GLY A 20 -23.11 14.71 -3.35
N ALA A 21 -22.36 14.45 -4.11
CA ALA A 21 -22.78 14.57 -5.39
C ALA A 21 -23.69 13.62 -5.68
N ALA A 22 -23.61 12.73 -5.16
CA ALA A 22 -24.38 11.79 -5.51
C ALA A 22 -25.72 12.02 -5.55
N ASN A 23 -26.16 12.81 -5.12
CA ASN A 23 -27.47 12.86 -5.10
C ASN A 23 -28.14 13.18 -6.26
N GLN A 24 -27.84 12.89 -7.25
CA GLN A 24 -28.55 13.13 -8.27
C GLN A 24 -29.59 12.27 -8.32
N PRO A 25 -30.45 12.37 -8.15
CA PRO A 25 -31.50 11.58 -8.02
C PRO A 25 -32.10 11.07 -9.17
N ASP A 26 -31.96 11.51 -10.02
CA ASP A 26 -32.74 11.15 -11.00
C ASP A 26 -32.58 9.96 -11.61
N HIS A 27 -31.91 9.26 -11.45
CA HIS A 27 -31.84 8.21 -12.17
C HIS A 27 -32.82 7.31 -11.89
N LEU A 28 -33.69 7.56 -11.61
CA LEU A 28 -34.60 6.71 -11.25
C LEU A 28 -34.91 5.84 -12.27
N GLY A 29 -34.96 5.52 -12.82
CA GLY A 29 -35.31 4.77 -13.82
C GLY A 29 -34.89 3.43 -13.70
N HIS A 30 -33.89 3.12 -13.27
CA HIS A 30 -33.55 1.91 -13.33
C HIS A 30 -33.82 1.16 -12.26
N HIS A 31 -34.46 0.46 -12.17
CA HIS A 31 -34.64 -0.25 -11.10
C HIS A 31 -34.09 -1.49 -11.26
N GLY A 32 -33.46 -1.84 -11.93
CA GLY A 32 -32.97 -3.10 -12.11
C GLY A 32 -32.34 -3.52 -10.96
N GLN A 33 -31.60 -4.45 -10.93
CA GLN A 33 -31.02 -4.78 -9.81
C GLN A 33 -29.93 -4.00 -9.60
N GLN A 34 -29.80 -3.24 -8.77
CA GLN A 34 -28.74 -2.51 -8.53
C GLN A 34 -27.91 -3.20 -7.59
N THR A 35 -26.73 -3.58 -7.87
CA THR A 35 -25.84 -4.16 -6.90
C THR A 35 -25.46 -3.09 -5.94
N PRO A 36 -25.43 -3.33 -4.73
CA PRO A 36 -25.10 -2.34 -3.75
C PRO A 36 -23.66 -1.92 -3.89
N PHE A 37 -23.36 -0.69 -3.60
CA PHE A 37 -22.00 -0.24 -3.65
C PHE A 37 -21.23 -0.81 -2.50
N PRO A 38 -19.97 -1.14 -2.70
CA PRO A 38 -19.18 -1.64 -1.59
C PRO A 38 -18.92 -0.56 -0.56
N PRO A 39 -18.75 -0.89 0.65
CA PRO A 39 -18.49 0.11 1.66
C PRO A 39 -17.12 0.73 1.43
N THR A 40 -17.00 1.98 1.72
CA THR A 40 -15.75 2.69 1.56
C THR A 40 -15.04 2.75 2.89
N PRO A 41 -13.75 2.53 2.94
CA PRO A 41 -13.02 2.63 4.20
C PRO A 41 -13.02 4.07 4.73
N SER A 42 -12.67 4.23 5.98
CA SER A 42 -12.64 5.55 6.57
C SER A 42 -11.57 6.41 5.92
N ARG A 43 -11.68 7.72 6.13
CA ARG A 43 -10.73 8.61 5.58
C ARG A 43 -9.35 8.34 6.12
N GLU A 44 -9.22 8.01 7.38
CA GLU A 44 -7.93 7.72 7.95
C GLU A 44 -7.27 6.53 7.28
N ILE A 45 -8.04 5.51 6.99
CA ILE A 45 -7.48 4.35 6.33
C ILE A 45 -7.07 4.68 4.91
N LEU A 46 -7.89 5.47 4.22
CA LEU A 46 -7.55 5.86 2.86
C LEU A 46 -6.30 6.74 2.83
N ASP A 47 -6.15 7.64 3.79
CA ASP A 47 -4.97 8.48 3.86
C ASP A 47 -3.73 7.63 4.14
N ALA A 48 -3.85 6.68 5.05
CA ALA A 48 -2.72 5.82 5.38
C ALA A 48 -2.33 4.96 4.18
N ALA A 49 -3.31 4.47 3.44
CA ALA A 49 -3.01 3.68 2.25
C ALA A 49 -2.31 4.54 1.20
N GLY A 50 -2.75 5.80 1.07
CA GLY A 50 -2.11 6.71 0.15
C GLY A 50 -0.66 6.99 0.51
N GLU A 51 -0.38 7.15 1.81
CA GLU A 51 0.99 7.36 2.24
C GLU A 51 1.83 6.13 1.97
N LEU A 52 1.27 4.95 2.21
CA LEU A 52 1.99 3.73 1.96
C LEU A 52 2.33 3.61 0.48
N LEU A 53 1.37 3.85 -0.38
CA LEU A 53 1.62 3.72 -1.82
C LEU A 53 2.63 4.77 -2.29
N ARG A 54 2.61 5.96 -1.69
CA ARG A 54 3.62 6.94 -2.05
C ARG A 54 5.01 6.47 -1.66
N ALA A 55 5.14 5.84 -0.51
CA ALA A 55 6.44 5.35 -0.08
C ALA A 55 6.95 4.24 -1.00
N LEU A 56 6.06 3.50 -1.62
CA LEU A 56 6.46 2.44 -2.52
C LEU A 56 6.70 2.91 -3.95
N ALA A 57 6.32 4.14 -4.27
CA ALA A 57 6.29 4.57 -5.65
C ALA A 57 7.61 5.12 -6.16
N ALA A 58 8.68 4.44 -5.95
CA ALA A 58 9.97 4.82 -6.52
C ALA A 58 10.67 3.55 -6.96
N PRO A 59 11.26 3.52 -8.13
CA PRO A 59 11.85 2.29 -8.66
C PRO A 59 12.84 1.61 -7.73
N VAL A 60 13.70 2.38 -7.08
CA VAL A 60 14.67 1.80 -6.18
C VAL A 60 13.96 1.19 -4.97
N ARG A 61 12.92 1.83 -4.46
CA ARG A 61 12.22 1.28 -3.31
C ARG A 61 11.46 0.02 -3.69
N ILE A 62 10.91 -0.03 -4.90
CA ILE A 62 10.27 -1.23 -5.40
C ILE A 62 11.31 -2.36 -5.45
N ALA A 63 12.49 -2.06 -5.98
CA ALA A 63 13.54 -3.07 -6.07
C ALA A 63 13.99 -3.55 -4.69
N ILE A 64 14.05 -2.66 -3.72
CA ILE A 64 14.40 -3.04 -2.36
C ILE A 64 13.35 -4.00 -1.79
N VAL A 65 12.08 -3.70 -1.98
CA VAL A 65 11.03 -4.58 -1.46
C VAL A 65 11.14 -5.96 -2.09
N LEU A 66 11.44 -6.04 -3.38
CA LEU A 66 11.59 -7.32 -4.03
C LEU A 66 12.77 -8.11 -3.45
N GLN A 67 13.85 -7.43 -3.08
CA GLN A 67 14.98 -8.11 -2.45
C GLN A 67 14.60 -8.61 -1.06
N LEU A 68 13.89 -7.81 -0.30
CA LEU A 68 13.54 -8.18 1.06
C LEU A 68 12.44 -9.24 1.10
N ARG A 69 11.73 -9.41 0.00
CA ARG A 69 10.74 -10.45 -0.07
C ARG A 69 11.40 -11.80 0.06
N GLU A 70 12.63 -11.94 -0.44
CA GLU A 70 13.30 -13.22 -0.38
C GLU A 70 13.84 -13.52 1.01
N SER A 71 14.41 -12.54 1.65
CA SER A 71 14.92 -12.74 3.01
C SER A 71 15.37 -11.39 3.56
N ALA A 72 15.59 -11.34 4.86
CA ALA A 72 16.14 -10.14 5.48
C ALA A 72 17.53 -9.89 4.93
N ARG A 73 17.91 -8.63 4.79
CA ARG A 73 19.20 -8.29 4.21
C ARG A 73 19.80 -7.09 4.90
N CYS A 74 21.11 -7.02 4.91
CA CYS A 74 21.78 -5.82 5.39
C CYS A 74 22.01 -4.89 4.20
N VAL A 75 22.44 -3.66 4.47
CA VAL A 75 22.61 -2.67 3.42
C VAL A 75 23.58 -3.14 2.35
N HIS A 76 24.68 -3.78 2.74
CA HIS A 76 25.67 -4.22 1.77
C HIS A 76 25.07 -5.18 0.76
N GLU A 77 24.23 -6.08 1.22
CA GLU A 77 23.61 -7.04 0.33
C GLU A 77 22.68 -6.36 -0.66
N ILE A 78 21.99 -5.33 -0.21
CA ILE A 78 21.09 -4.62 -1.09
C ILE A 78 21.88 -3.82 -2.11
N VAL A 79 22.98 -3.18 -1.67
CA VAL A 79 23.83 -2.45 -2.58
C VAL A 79 24.37 -3.39 -3.65
N ASP A 80 24.84 -4.55 -3.25
CA ASP A 80 25.38 -5.49 -4.20
C ASP A 80 24.31 -5.97 -5.17
N ALA A 81 23.12 -6.19 -4.70
CA ALA A 81 22.06 -6.68 -5.56
C ALA A 81 21.56 -5.65 -6.54
N LEU A 82 21.51 -4.40 -6.13
CA LEU A 82 20.90 -3.38 -6.97
C LEU A 82 21.90 -2.51 -7.72
N GLY A 83 23.13 -2.51 -7.32
CA GLY A 83 24.11 -1.67 -7.95
C GLY A 83 23.88 -0.19 -7.69
N VAL A 84 23.22 0.15 -6.60
CA VAL A 84 22.90 1.52 -6.26
C VAL A 84 23.81 1.94 -5.13
N PRO A 85 24.36 3.14 -5.15
CA PRO A 85 25.30 3.57 -4.10
C PRO A 85 24.71 3.48 -2.71
N GLN A 86 25.55 3.10 -1.75
CA GLN A 86 25.07 2.89 -0.39
C GLN A 86 24.32 4.08 0.20
N PRO A 87 24.78 5.32 0.05
CA PRO A 87 24.04 6.43 0.65
C PRO A 87 22.61 6.51 0.13
N LEU A 88 22.42 6.15 -1.13
CA LEU A 88 21.11 6.22 -1.70
C LEU A 88 20.25 5.09 -1.18
N VAL A 89 20.81 3.89 -1.09
CA VAL A 89 20.08 2.76 -0.54
C VAL A 89 19.67 3.08 0.90
N SER A 90 20.59 3.65 1.67
CA SER A 90 20.30 3.99 3.05
C SER A 90 19.17 5.02 3.15
N GLN A 91 19.16 5.99 2.23
CA GLN A 91 18.12 6.98 2.26
C GLN A 91 16.77 6.38 1.91
N HIS A 92 16.71 5.51 0.94
CA HIS A 92 15.47 4.85 0.58
C HIS A 92 14.98 3.92 1.71
N LEU A 93 15.91 3.24 2.38
CA LEU A 93 15.52 2.40 3.50
C LEU A 93 14.95 3.23 4.65
N LYS A 94 15.48 4.44 4.84
CA LYS A 94 14.95 5.30 5.87
C LYS A 94 13.52 5.70 5.56
N ILE A 95 13.23 6.00 4.31
CA ILE A 95 11.87 6.35 3.91
C ILE A 95 10.93 5.16 4.09
N LEU A 96 11.39 3.97 3.68
CA LEU A 96 10.57 2.78 3.81
C LEU A 96 10.32 2.43 5.28
N LYS A 97 11.31 2.66 6.12
CA LYS A 97 11.14 2.37 7.54
C LYS A 97 10.17 3.36 8.15
N ALA A 98 10.27 4.63 7.81
CA ALA A 98 9.36 5.63 8.34
C ALA A 98 7.92 5.36 7.93
N ALA A 99 7.72 4.77 6.77
CA ALA A 99 6.39 4.45 6.30
C ALA A 99 5.88 3.09 6.80
N GLY A 100 6.67 2.40 7.58
CA GLY A 100 6.24 1.11 8.11
C GLY A 100 6.36 -0.05 7.13
N VAL A 101 7.05 0.15 6.02
CA VAL A 101 7.19 -0.91 5.03
C VAL A 101 8.27 -1.90 5.43
N VAL A 102 9.34 -1.41 6.06
CA VAL A 102 10.41 -2.29 6.51
C VAL A 102 10.68 -2.05 7.97
N SER A 103 11.22 -3.05 8.63
CA SER A 103 11.69 -2.92 9.99
C SER A 103 13.18 -3.23 9.98
N ALA A 104 13.89 -2.73 10.98
CA ALA A 104 15.32 -2.91 11.08
C ALA A 104 15.64 -3.53 12.42
N GLU A 105 16.59 -4.46 12.42
CA GLU A 105 16.93 -5.14 13.61
C GLU A 105 18.42 -5.30 13.68
N ARG A 106 19.01 -5.05 14.83
CA ARG A 106 20.44 -5.18 14.94
C ARG A 106 20.82 -6.62 15.03
N ALA A 107 21.78 -7.04 14.29
CA ALA A 107 22.25 -8.39 14.31
C ALA A 107 23.76 -8.32 14.32
N GLY A 108 24.35 -8.35 15.46
CA GLY A 108 25.79 -8.23 15.59
C GLY A 108 26.23 -6.82 15.20
N ARG A 109 27.12 -6.72 14.24
CA ARG A 109 27.56 -5.41 13.83
C ARG A 109 26.74 -4.85 12.72
N GLU A 110 25.81 -5.60 12.20
CA GLU A 110 25.01 -5.16 11.09
C GLU A 110 23.59 -4.90 11.46
N VAL A 111 22.87 -4.25 10.60
CA VAL A 111 21.46 -4.04 10.76
C VAL A 111 20.78 -4.80 9.64
N LEU A 112 19.86 -5.66 10.00
CA LEU A 112 19.11 -6.41 9.00
C LEU A 112 17.78 -5.74 8.78
N TYR A 113 17.40 -5.57 7.53
CA TYR A 113 16.12 -5.01 7.16
C TYR A 113 15.22 -6.13 6.66
N ARG A 114 13.95 -6.05 7.00
CA ARG A 114 13.00 -7.05 6.53
C ARG A 114 11.66 -6.38 6.30
N LEU A 115 10.83 -6.98 5.50
CA LEU A 115 9.50 -6.44 5.27
C LEU A 115 8.67 -6.57 6.52
N ALA A 116 7.84 -5.57 6.76
CA ALA A 116 6.98 -5.58 7.94
C ALA A 116 5.93 -6.68 7.85
N ASP A 117 5.39 -6.92 6.66
CA ASP A 117 4.50 -8.04 6.49
C ASP A 117 4.40 -8.43 5.01
N HIS A 118 3.75 -9.54 4.76
CA HIS A 118 3.69 -10.08 3.40
C HIS A 118 2.81 -9.29 2.47
N HIS A 119 1.85 -8.55 2.95
CA HIS A 119 0.98 -7.80 2.08
C HIS A 119 1.79 -6.81 1.26
N LEU A 120 2.86 -6.27 1.85
CA LEU A 120 3.66 -5.28 1.17
C LEU A 120 4.35 -5.88 -0.05
N ALA A 121 4.79 -7.12 0.06
CA ALA A 121 5.40 -7.78 -1.07
C ALA A 121 4.37 -8.00 -2.17
N HIS A 122 3.16 -8.36 -1.80
CA HIS A 122 2.13 -8.62 -2.81
C HIS A 122 1.78 -7.37 -3.60
N ILE A 123 1.69 -6.23 -2.95
CA ILE A 123 1.40 -4.98 -3.65
C ILE A 123 2.47 -4.73 -4.72
N VAL A 124 3.71 -4.89 -4.35
CA VAL A 124 4.81 -4.57 -5.24
C VAL A 124 4.93 -5.61 -6.35
N VAL A 125 4.80 -6.88 -6.00
CA VAL A 125 4.90 -7.95 -6.99
C VAL A 125 3.82 -7.79 -8.03
N ASP A 126 2.61 -7.49 -7.61
CA ASP A 126 1.51 -7.33 -8.55
C ASP A 126 1.72 -6.11 -9.44
N ALA A 127 2.23 -5.02 -8.89
CA ALA A 127 2.48 -3.84 -9.70
C ALA A 127 3.56 -4.13 -10.74
N VAL A 128 4.60 -4.85 -10.36
CA VAL A 128 5.68 -5.16 -11.28
C VAL A 128 5.19 -6.13 -12.35
N ALA A 129 4.41 -7.11 -11.96
CA ALA A 129 3.87 -8.06 -12.92
C ALA A 129 2.99 -7.36 -13.94
N HIS A 130 2.14 -6.46 -13.47
CA HIS A 130 1.25 -5.74 -14.37
C HIS A 130 2.06 -4.84 -15.32
N ALA A 131 3.08 -4.18 -14.80
CA ALA A 131 3.89 -3.30 -15.63
C ALA A 131 4.69 -4.06 -16.67
N GLY A 132 5.00 -5.31 -16.39
CA GLY A 132 5.76 -6.11 -17.33
C GLY A 132 4.93 -6.84 -18.36
N GLU A 133 3.60 -6.73 -18.29
CA GLU A 133 2.79 -7.42 -19.25
C GLU A 133 2.94 -6.78 -20.61
N GLU A 134 3.01 -7.62 -21.62
CA GLU A 134 3.13 -7.04 -22.89
C GLU A 134 1.88 -6.47 -23.35
N LYS A 135 1.87 -5.33 -23.94
CA LYS A 135 0.66 -4.75 -24.40
C LYS A 135 0.51 -5.02 -25.84
N PRO A 136 -0.65 -5.32 -26.29
CA PRO A 136 -0.89 -5.64 -27.72
C PRO A 136 -0.73 -4.42 -28.61
#